data_b76df7219b627a32d5f99629e75196d9
#
_entry.id   b76df7219b627a32d5f99629e75196d9
#
_cell.length_a   1.000
_cell.length_b   1.000
_cell.length_c   1.000
_cell.angle_alpha   90.00
_cell.angle_beta   90.00
_cell.angle_gamma   90.00
#
_symmetry.space_group_name_H-M   'P 1'
#
loop_
_entity.id
_entity.type
_entity.pdbx_description
1 polymer ?
#
loop_
_entity_poly.entity_id
_entity_poly.type
_entity_poly.pdbx_seq_one_letter_code
_entity_poly.pdbx_strand_id
1 'polypeptide(L)'
;PFSSSHDAADPVVYRIEEGTKERKKAVAVVTDLGVYSQYTINHLIGLDAILLEANHDLKMLETGPYPYYLKRRIMGNYGHLSNEASGQLLNEILHDGLKGIVLGHLSKENNYEALAYETVCLEVTMGEKPYTAADFPISVAKRDTMSDIIYL
;
A
#
# COMPACT_ATOMS: atom_id res chain seq x y z
N PRO A 1 7.61 -8.23 12.50
CA PRO A 1 7.12 -6.85 12.48
C PRO A 1 8.26 -5.86 12.33
N PHE A 2 7.97 -4.66 11.83
CA PHE A 2 8.85 -3.51 11.83
C PHE A 2 8.01 -2.23 12.01
N SER A 3 8.63 -1.16 12.51
CA SER A 3 7.90 0.05 12.91
C SER A 3 7.21 0.74 11.73
N SER A 4 5.99 1.19 11.95
CA SER A 4 5.21 2.03 11.04
C SER A 4 5.21 3.48 11.52
N SER A 5 5.01 4.41 10.60
CA SER A 5 4.78 5.82 10.93
C SER A 5 3.28 6.06 11.07
N HIS A 6 2.77 5.85 12.28
CA HIS A 6 1.35 6.02 12.58
C HIS A 6 1.14 6.53 14.01
N ASP A 7 0.00 7.14 14.30
CA ASP A 7 -0.32 7.75 15.60
C ASP A 7 -0.91 6.77 16.64
N ALA A 8 -0.44 5.52 16.61
CA ALA A 8 -0.73 4.52 17.62
C ALA A 8 0.40 4.39 18.65
N ALA A 9 0.16 3.69 19.76
CA ALA A 9 1.12 3.55 20.84
C ALA A 9 2.41 2.80 20.43
N ASP A 10 2.27 1.76 19.59
CA ASP A 10 3.38 0.97 19.05
C ASP A 10 2.97 0.43 17.65
N PRO A 11 2.97 1.31 16.63
CA PRO A 11 2.49 0.93 15.31
C PRO A 11 3.52 0.06 14.59
N VAL A 12 3.06 -1.07 14.07
CA VAL A 12 3.89 -2.01 13.33
C VAL A 12 3.20 -2.48 12.05
N VAL A 13 4.02 -2.77 11.05
CA VAL A 13 3.65 -3.50 9.84
C VAL A 13 4.36 -4.86 9.84
N TYR A 14 3.89 -5.77 9.04
CA TYR A 14 4.36 -7.15 9.07
C TYR A 14 4.99 -7.56 7.75
N ARG A 15 6.21 -8.09 7.82
CA ARG A 15 6.81 -8.93 6.80
C ARG A 15 6.83 -10.35 7.33
N ILE A 16 6.25 -11.28 6.58
CA ILE A 16 6.15 -12.71 6.91
C ILE A 16 6.98 -13.45 5.89
N GLU A 17 7.85 -14.32 6.35
CA GLU A 17 8.75 -15.08 5.50
C GLU A 17 8.65 -16.57 5.82
N GLU A 18 8.58 -17.39 4.77
CA GLU A 18 8.58 -18.84 4.87
C GLU A 18 9.61 -19.45 3.92
N GLY A 19 10.21 -20.56 4.34
CA GLY A 19 11.14 -21.33 3.52
C GLY A 19 12.56 -21.37 4.04
N THR A 20 13.46 -21.92 3.23
CA THR A 20 14.89 -22.04 3.50
C THR A 20 15.66 -20.86 2.91
N LYS A 21 16.96 -20.75 3.18
CA LYS A 21 17.82 -19.71 2.58
C LYS A 21 17.82 -19.73 1.04
N GLU A 22 17.53 -20.88 0.43
CA GLU A 22 17.59 -21.08 -1.03
C GLU A 22 16.23 -20.87 -1.72
N ARG A 23 15.11 -20.99 -0.96
CA ARG A 23 13.73 -20.81 -1.47
C ARG A 23 12.90 -20.11 -0.40
N LYS A 24 13.04 -18.82 -0.32
CA LYS A 24 12.31 -17.99 0.64
C LYS A 24 11.15 -17.31 -0.05
N LYS A 25 9.98 -17.41 0.54
CA LYS A 25 8.81 -16.63 0.16
C LYS A 25 8.59 -15.53 1.18
N ALA A 26 8.23 -14.37 0.72
CA ALA A 26 8.01 -13.22 1.58
C ALA A 26 6.74 -12.47 1.19
N VAL A 27 5.89 -12.21 2.16
CA VAL A 27 4.71 -11.37 2.00
C VAL A 27 4.72 -10.25 3.04
N ALA A 28 4.08 -9.13 2.72
CA ALA A 28 3.90 -8.05 3.69
C ALA A 28 2.45 -7.61 3.82
N VAL A 29 2.10 -7.18 5.03
CA VAL A 29 0.85 -6.45 5.33
C VAL A 29 1.25 -5.08 5.83
N VAL A 30 0.93 -4.06 5.05
CA VAL A 30 1.36 -2.67 5.25
C VAL A 30 0.12 -1.78 5.27
N THR A 31 -0.43 -1.59 6.46
CA THR A 31 -1.53 -0.67 6.74
C THR A 31 -1.13 0.26 7.87
N ASP A 32 -1.87 1.35 8.04
CA ASP A 32 -1.56 2.35 9.06
C ASP A 32 -0.14 2.92 8.92
N LEU A 33 0.13 3.47 7.73
CA LEU A 33 1.42 4.05 7.36
C LEU A 33 1.22 5.47 6.82
N GLY A 34 1.59 6.48 7.58
CA GLY A 34 1.44 7.88 7.17
C GLY A 34 2.50 8.33 6.17
N VAL A 35 3.73 7.89 6.35
CA VAL A 35 4.85 8.17 5.45
C VAL A 35 5.83 7.00 5.45
N TYR A 36 6.39 6.69 4.29
CA TYR A 36 7.45 5.70 4.17
C TYR A 36 8.83 6.35 4.10
N SER A 37 9.84 5.59 4.46
CA SER A 37 11.24 6.00 4.44
C SER A 37 12.11 4.90 3.81
N GLN A 38 13.40 5.15 3.66
CA GLN A 38 14.34 4.12 3.20
C GLN A 38 14.33 2.88 4.12
N TYR A 39 14.07 3.07 5.42
CA TYR A 39 13.88 1.97 6.35
C TYR A 39 12.68 1.09 5.95
N THR A 40 11.53 1.69 5.64
CA THR A 40 10.34 0.99 5.17
C THR A 40 10.61 0.25 3.86
N ILE A 41 11.18 0.94 2.87
CA ILE A 41 11.54 0.36 1.56
C ILE A 41 12.45 -0.86 1.73
N ASN A 42 13.50 -0.77 2.55
CA ASN A 42 14.44 -1.87 2.79
C ASN A 42 13.78 -3.12 3.38
N HIS A 43 12.69 -2.96 4.14
CA HIS A 43 11.91 -4.08 4.65
C HIS A 43 10.92 -4.67 3.63
N LEU A 44 10.60 -3.93 2.57
CA LEU A 44 9.63 -4.34 1.55
C LEU A 44 10.27 -4.83 0.23
N ILE A 45 11.56 -4.68 0.06
CA ILE A 45 12.27 -5.22 -1.12
C ILE A 45 12.20 -6.75 -1.15
N GLY A 46 11.98 -7.33 -2.34
CA GLY A 46 12.01 -8.77 -2.57
C GLY A 46 10.81 -9.53 -2.00
N LEU A 47 9.64 -8.91 -2.00
CA LEU A 47 8.37 -9.57 -1.64
C LEU A 47 7.82 -10.38 -2.82
N ASP A 48 7.17 -11.51 -2.53
CA ASP A 48 6.36 -12.24 -3.50
C ASP A 48 4.93 -11.67 -3.59
N ALA A 49 4.40 -11.13 -2.50
CA ALA A 49 3.11 -10.42 -2.51
C ALA A 49 3.03 -9.36 -1.40
N ILE A 50 2.17 -8.38 -1.60
CA ILE A 50 1.93 -7.31 -0.62
C ILE A 50 0.45 -6.97 -0.53
N LEU A 51 -0.05 -6.80 0.70
CA LEU A 51 -1.24 -6.02 0.98
C LEU A 51 -0.78 -4.63 1.41
N LEU A 52 -1.10 -3.63 0.62
CA LEU A 52 -0.66 -2.25 0.83
C LEU A 52 -1.86 -1.34 1.03
N GLU A 53 -1.76 -0.45 1.99
CA GLU A 53 -2.73 0.62 2.19
C GLU A 53 -2.79 1.53 0.95
N ALA A 54 -4.02 1.83 0.51
CA ALA A 54 -4.37 2.93 -0.38
C ALA A 54 -5.57 3.63 0.25
N ASN A 55 -5.31 4.44 1.27
CA ASN A 55 -6.36 4.85 2.19
C ASN A 55 -7.31 5.87 1.57
N HIS A 56 -6.80 6.94 0.99
CA HIS A 56 -7.64 8.04 0.54
C HIS A 56 -7.15 8.65 -0.77
N ASP A 57 -8.08 9.19 -1.51
CA ASP A 57 -7.83 10.13 -2.59
C ASP A 57 -7.64 11.54 -1.98
N LEU A 58 -6.61 12.24 -2.42
CA LEU A 58 -6.24 13.56 -1.87
C LEU A 58 -7.36 14.58 -2.05
N LYS A 59 -8.00 14.61 -3.23
CA LYS A 59 -9.05 15.58 -3.54
C LYS A 59 -10.34 15.27 -2.78
N MET A 60 -10.73 14.00 -2.70
CA MET A 60 -11.90 13.60 -1.91
C MET A 60 -11.70 13.95 -0.44
N LEU A 61 -10.53 13.69 0.13
CA LEU A 61 -10.23 14.05 1.51
C LEU A 61 -10.24 15.57 1.71
N GLU A 62 -9.63 16.33 0.79
CA GLU A 62 -9.56 17.79 0.89
C GLU A 62 -10.97 18.44 0.81
N THR A 63 -11.80 17.99 -0.10
CA THR A 63 -13.13 18.56 -0.33
C THR A 63 -14.24 17.89 0.47
N GLY A 64 -14.00 16.73 1.03
CA GLY A 64 -14.98 15.90 1.75
C GLY A 64 -15.46 16.51 3.08
N PRO A 65 -16.40 15.83 3.74
CA PRO A 65 -17.11 16.38 4.91
C PRO A 65 -16.30 16.38 6.22
N TYR A 66 -15.13 15.77 6.24
CA TYR A 66 -14.34 15.68 7.48
C TYR A 66 -13.90 17.05 7.97
N PRO A 67 -13.90 17.30 9.30
CA PRO A 67 -13.40 18.54 9.85
C PRO A 67 -11.89 18.69 9.59
N TYR A 68 -11.44 19.94 9.48
CA TYR A 68 -10.08 20.29 9.07
C TYR A 68 -8.97 19.58 9.88
N TYR A 69 -9.14 19.47 11.20
CA TYR A 69 -8.15 18.80 12.05
C TYR A 69 -8.00 17.30 11.70
N LEU A 70 -9.11 16.63 11.32
CA LEU A 70 -9.08 15.22 10.94
C LEU A 70 -8.43 15.03 9.57
N LYS A 71 -8.72 15.92 8.60
CA LYS A 71 -8.04 15.92 7.31
C LYS A 71 -6.52 16.05 7.48
N ARG A 72 -6.08 17.01 8.30
CA ARG A 72 -4.66 17.19 8.60
C ARG A 72 -4.02 15.99 9.29
N ARG A 73 -4.74 15.34 10.18
CA ARG A 73 -4.28 14.10 10.82
C ARG A 73 -4.08 12.99 9.79
N ILE A 74 -5.07 12.76 8.92
CA ILE A 74 -5.02 11.71 7.90
C ILE A 74 -3.88 11.95 6.90
N MET A 75 -3.72 13.17 6.40
CA MET A 75 -2.65 13.55 5.47
C MET A 75 -1.27 13.73 6.13
N GLY A 76 -1.20 13.68 7.44
CA GLY A 76 0.05 13.91 8.18
C GLY A 76 0.97 12.70 8.14
N ASN A 77 2.24 12.91 8.51
CA ASN A 77 3.27 11.86 8.53
C ASN A 77 2.94 10.66 9.43
N TYR A 78 2.00 10.80 10.33
CA TYR A 78 1.49 9.74 11.22
C TYR A 78 0.05 9.34 10.90
N GLY A 79 -0.44 9.72 9.74
CA GLY A 79 -1.77 9.37 9.26
C GLY A 79 -1.77 8.11 8.40
N HIS A 80 -2.17 8.25 7.12
CA HIS A 80 -2.31 7.15 6.16
C HIS A 80 -1.77 7.54 4.78
N LEU A 81 -1.33 6.53 4.02
CA LEU A 81 -0.92 6.75 2.63
C LEU A 81 -2.13 7.12 1.76
N SER A 82 -1.98 8.13 0.92
CA SER A 82 -2.90 8.38 -0.18
C SER A 82 -2.72 7.33 -1.28
N ASN A 83 -3.65 7.30 -2.24
CA ASN A 83 -3.54 6.43 -3.41
C ASN A 83 -2.24 6.68 -4.19
N GLU A 84 -1.87 7.95 -4.38
CA GLU A 84 -0.64 8.37 -5.06
C GLU A 84 0.60 7.90 -4.29
N ALA A 85 0.66 8.15 -2.99
CA ALA A 85 1.79 7.73 -2.16
C ALA A 85 1.96 6.21 -2.13
N SER A 86 0.87 5.46 -2.21
CA SER A 86 0.88 3.99 -2.30
C SER A 86 1.48 3.52 -3.62
N GLY A 87 1.11 4.13 -4.74
CA GLY A 87 1.69 3.83 -6.05
C GLY A 87 3.18 4.20 -6.12
N GLN A 88 3.57 5.33 -5.52
CA GLN A 88 4.97 5.74 -5.42
C GLN A 88 5.80 4.78 -4.56
N LEU A 89 5.27 4.30 -3.44
CA LEU A 89 5.94 3.26 -2.64
C LEU A 89 6.09 1.95 -3.43
N LEU A 90 5.09 1.56 -4.20
CA LEU A 90 5.20 0.39 -5.08
C LEU A 90 6.36 0.56 -6.07
N ASN A 91 6.51 1.72 -6.70
CA ASN A 91 7.63 1.98 -7.61
C ASN A 91 9.00 1.73 -6.98
N GLU A 92 9.17 1.96 -5.69
CA GLU A 92 10.43 1.69 -4.98
C GLU A 92 10.72 0.17 -4.85
N ILE A 93 9.68 -0.66 -4.76
CA ILE A 93 9.79 -2.07 -4.41
C ILE A 93 9.47 -3.06 -5.54
N LEU A 94 8.91 -2.60 -6.68
CA LEU A 94 8.58 -3.46 -7.82
C LEU A 94 9.78 -4.21 -8.37
N HIS A 95 9.58 -5.49 -8.70
CA HIS A 95 10.55 -6.37 -9.35
C HIS A 95 9.81 -7.56 -10.00
N ASP A 96 10.47 -8.25 -10.94
CA ASP A 96 9.87 -9.35 -11.75
C ASP A 96 9.28 -10.52 -10.93
N GLY A 97 9.70 -10.69 -9.69
CA GLY A 97 9.24 -11.77 -8.82
C GLY A 97 7.97 -11.46 -8.03
N LEU A 98 7.46 -10.23 -8.07
CA LEU A 98 6.26 -9.83 -7.32
C LEU A 98 5.00 -10.39 -8.00
N LYS A 99 4.28 -11.29 -7.30
CA LYS A 99 3.17 -12.08 -7.84
C LYS A 99 1.78 -11.57 -7.47
N GLY A 100 1.71 -10.61 -6.57
CA GLY A 100 0.41 -10.08 -6.16
C GLY A 100 0.53 -8.78 -5.36
N ILE A 101 -0.29 -7.82 -5.76
CA ILE A 101 -0.47 -6.55 -5.07
C ILE A 101 -1.95 -6.43 -4.73
N VAL A 102 -2.26 -6.35 -3.45
CA VAL A 102 -3.61 -6.11 -2.97
C VAL A 102 -3.67 -4.75 -2.32
N LEU A 103 -4.43 -3.85 -2.90
CA LEU A 103 -4.70 -2.55 -2.28
C LEU A 103 -5.79 -2.73 -1.22
N GLY A 104 -5.56 -2.20 -0.04
CA GLY A 104 -6.50 -2.36 1.06
C GLY A 104 -6.58 -1.14 1.96
N HIS A 105 -7.28 -1.28 3.10
CA HIS A 105 -7.44 -0.22 4.10
C HIS A 105 -8.02 1.09 3.54
N LEU A 106 -8.92 0.98 2.55
CA LEU A 106 -9.54 2.13 1.91
C LEU A 106 -10.47 2.87 2.89
N SER A 107 -10.38 4.19 2.90
CA SER A 107 -11.33 5.06 3.61
C SER A 107 -12.74 4.90 3.02
N LYS A 108 -13.74 4.76 3.88
CA LYS A 108 -15.13 4.65 3.47
C LYS A 108 -15.67 5.95 2.86
N GLU A 109 -15.20 7.08 3.37
CA GLU A 109 -15.73 8.41 3.01
C GLU A 109 -14.86 9.13 1.96
N ASN A 110 -13.58 8.78 1.85
CA ASN A 110 -12.62 9.53 1.05
C ASN A 110 -11.92 8.65 0.00
N ASN A 111 -12.53 7.51 -0.37
CA ASN A 111 -12.01 6.63 -1.40
C ASN A 111 -13.09 5.67 -1.90
N TYR A 112 -12.82 5.03 -3.05
CA TYR A 112 -13.57 3.87 -3.55
C TYR A 112 -12.66 3.01 -4.44
N GLU A 113 -13.04 1.75 -4.62
CA GLU A 113 -12.19 0.71 -5.23
C GLU A 113 -11.60 1.12 -6.60
N ALA A 114 -12.45 1.60 -7.52
CA ALA A 114 -12.00 1.98 -8.86
C ALA A 114 -10.99 3.14 -8.84
N LEU A 115 -11.23 4.16 -8.01
CA LEU A 115 -10.33 5.31 -7.91
C LEU A 115 -8.98 4.93 -7.32
N ALA A 116 -8.97 4.14 -6.25
CA ALA A 116 -7.73 3.62 -5.66
C ALA A 116 -6.93 2.81 -6.68
N TYR A 117 -7.59 1.89 -7.40
CA TYR A 117 -6.98 1.06 -8.42
C TYR A 117 -6.37 1.90 -9.56
N GLU A 118 -7.17 2.79 -10.16
CA GLU A 118 -6.75 3.61 -11.30
C GLU A 118 -5.58 4.54 -10.93
N THR A 119 -5.66 5.19 -9.76
CA THR A 119 -4.59 6.10 -9.29
C THR A 119 -3.28 5.33 -9.05
N VAL A 120 -3.33 4.21 -8.35
CA VAL A 120 -2.13 3.39 -8.10
C VAL A 120 -1.56 2.84 -9.41
N CYS A 121 -2.39 2.36 -10.33
CA CYS A 121 -1.94 1.88 -11.64
C CYS A 121 -1.28 3.00 -12.47
N LEU A 122 -1.80 4.22 -12.39
CA LEU A 122 -1.22 5.38 -13.05
C LEU A 122 0.17 5.70 -12.48
N GLU A 123 0.30 5.79 -11.15
CA GLU A 123 1.57 6.05 -10.48
C GLU A 123 2.62 4.97 -10.81
N VAL A 124 2.23 3.69 -10.78
CA VAL A 124 3.10 2.57 -11.16
C VAL A 124 3.59 2.72 -12.61
N THR A 125 2.69 3.07 -13.54
CA THR A 125 3.03 3.19 -14.96
C THR A 125 3.87 4.43 -15.27
N MET A 126 3.72 5.50 -14.50
CA MET A 126 4.48 6.74 -14.64
C MET A 126 5.80 6.76 -13.85
N GLY A 127 6.08 5.72 -13.10
CA GLY A 127 7.31 5.60 -12.31
C GLY A 127 8.58 5.53 -13.16
N GLU A 128 9.74 5.65 -12.52
CA GLU A 128 11.05 5.62 -13.19
C GLU A 128 11.51 4.22 -13.57
N LYS A 129 10.94 3.17 -12.96
CA LYS A 129 11.27 1.78 -13.30
C LYS A 129 10.63 1.37 -14.63
N PRO A 130 11.20 0.39 -15.34
CA PRO A 130 10.71 -0.05 -16.64
C PRO A 130 9.46 -0.95 -16.53
N TYR A 131 8.56 -0.64 -15.61
CA TYR A 131 7.33 -1.38 -15.36
C TYR A 131 6.10 -0.54 -15.65
N THR A 132 5.03 -1.25 -16.01
CA THR A 132 3.67 -0.71 -16.08
C THR A 132 2.76 -1.46 -15.13
N ALA A 133 1.60 -0.94 -14.80
CA ALA A 133 0.63 -1.65 -13.98
C ALA A 133 0.19 -2.99 -14.57
N ALA A 134 0.24 -3.14 -15.90
CA ALA A 134 -0.12 -4.38 -16.59
C ALA A 134 0.88 -5.54 -16.36
N ASP A 135 2.06 -5.25 -15.87
CA ASP A 135 3.08 -6.25 -15.57
C ASP A 135 2.82 -6.98 -14.24
N PHE A 136 1.87 -6.48 -13.43
CA PHE A 136 1.58 -7.01 -12.10
C PHE A 136 0.09 -7.30 -11.89
N PRO A 137 -0.27 -8.40 -11.19
CA PRO A 137 -1.63 -8.64 -10.75
C PRO A 137 -1.98 -7.72 -9.58
N ILE A 138 -2.56 -6.55 -9.88
CA ILE A 138 -3.03 -5.57 -8.91
C ILE A 138 -4.52 -5.78 -8.70
N SER A 139 -4.96 -5.87 -7.44
CA SER A 139 -6.36 -5.99 -7.06
C SER A 139 -6.67 -5.10 -5.86
N VAL A 140 -7.96 -4.90 -5.58
CA VAL A 140 -8.43 -4.15 -4.41
C VAL A 140 -9.20 -5.08 -3.50
N ALA A 141 -8.81 -5.12 -2.23
CA ALA A 141 -9.51 -5.88 -1.20
C ALA A 141 -10.89 -5.30 -0.96
N LYS A 142 -11.91 -6.13 -1.06
CA LYS A 142 -13.29 -5.76 -0.72
C LYS A 142 -13.48 -5.77 0.79
N ARG A 143 -14.37 -4.92 1.26
CA ARG A 143 -14.63 -4.78 2.69
C ARG A 143 -15.40 -5.96 3.28
N ASP A 144 -16.35 -6.50 2.52
CA ASP A 144 -17.37 -7.43 3.01
C ASP A 144 -17.29 -8.82 2.37
N THR A 145 -16.31 -9.04 1.49
CA THR A 145 -16.12 -10.33 0.82
C THR A 145 -14.64 -10.72 0.80
N MET A 146 -14.40 -12.01 0.73
CA MET A 146 -13.05 -12.55 0.62
C MET A 146 -12.43 -12.14 -0.73
N SER A 147 -11.16 -11.75 -0.70
CA SER A 147 -10.34 -11.52 -1.91
C SER A 147 -9.91 -12.85 -2.53
N ASP A 148 -9.46 -12.80 -3.78
CA ASP A 148 -8.92 -13.95 -4.46
C ASP A 148 -7.65 -14.48 -3.78
N ILE A 149 -7.39 -15.79 -3.93
CA ILE A 149 -6.20 -16.44 -3.39
C ILE A 149 -5.00 -16.13 -4.29
N ILE A 150 -3.92 -15.66 -3.71
CA ILE A 150 -2.63 -15.48 -4.39
C ILE A 150 -1.75 -16.68 -4.10
N TYR A 151 -1.30 -17.36 -5.16
CA TYR A 151 -0.36 -18.49 -5.07
C TYR A 151 1.07 -18.00 -5.26
N LEU A 152 1.94 -18.27 -4.29
CA LEU A 152 3.33 -17.82 -4.24
C LEU A 152 4.33 -18.87 -4.75
#